data_670e5fe54abbde36a17aaec9b1648af6
#
_entry.id   670e5fe54abbde36a17aaec9b1648af6
#
_cell.length_a   1.000
_cell.length_b   1.000
_cell.length_c   1.000
_cell.angle_alpha   90.00
_cell.angle_beta   90.00
_cell.angle_gamma   90.00
#
_symmetry.space_group_name_H-M   'P 1'
#
loop_
_entity.id
_entity.type
_entity.pdbx_description
1 polymer ?
#
loop_
_entity_poly.entity_id
_entity_poly.type
_entity_poly.pdbx_seq_one_letter_code
_entity_poly.pdbx_strand_id
1 'polypeptide(L)'
;MYKLPNMSNDNILASNLSSLVKYASCNNVITSLYLNVTNSYMIDEFIKLGSNKITLSIENTYDDVKAMIYSFKSRNNFIPNLEIFVYGRVELMVMKHCFLNMFINKDKECSICKNNKQYYLKDRNAKLFPIITKNCNNYILDCNNINLLDKVKDYNKIGVTNYSVKLFNESIEEIDKILSVFNI
;
A
#
# COMPACT_ATOMS: atom_id res chain seq x y z
N MET A 1 23.51 8.43 -6.86
CA MET A 1 22.52 7.66 -7.63
C MET A 1 22.19 6.38 -6.87
N TYR A 2 20.94 6.16 -6.48
CA TYR A 2 20.54 4.95 -5.74
C TYR A 2 20.57 3.76 -6.73
N LYS A 3 21.42 2.79 -6.47
CA LYS A 3 21.50 1.58 -7.30
C LYS A 3 20.52 0.55 -6.74
N LEU A 4 19.49 0.21 -7.51
CA LEU A 4 18.57 -0.87 -7.12
C LEU A 4 19.33 -2.20 -7.04
N PRO A 5 19.07 -3.06 -6.02
CA PRO A 5 19.73 -4.35 -5.88
C PRO A 5 19.43 -5.26 -7.08
N ASN A 6 20.24 -6.29 -7.27
CA ASN A 6 19.94 -7.36 -8.21
C ASN A 6 19.11 -8.42 -7.49
N MET A 7 17.93 -8.69 -8.04
CA MET A 7 16.98 -9.70 -7.54
C MET A 7 16.52 -10.53 -8.72
N SER A 8 16.34 -11.83 -8.53
CA SER A 8 15.88 -12.76 -9.56
C SER A 8 14.97 -13.81 -8.94
N ASN A 9 13.86 -14.13 -9.62
CA ASN A 9 12.86 -15.11 -9.19
C ASN A 9 12.15 -14.76 -7.86
N ASP A 10 12.07 -13.46 -7.53
CA ASP A 10 11.41 -12.97 -6.32
C ASP A 10 10.03 -12.43 -6.61
N ASN A 11 9.19 -12.33 -5.58
CA ASN A 11 7.97 -11.53 -5.62
C ASN A 11 8.30 -10.09 -5.22
N ILE A 12 8.07 -9.14 -6.11
CA ILE A 12 8.46 -7.74 -5.93
C ILE A 12 7.23 -6.84 -5.88
N LEU A 13 7.11 -6.06 -4.83
CA LEU A 13 6.15 -4.96 -4.74
C LEU A 13 6.82 -3.67 -5.21
N ALA A 14 6.54 -3.27 -6.44
CA ALA A 14 7.11 -2.07 -7.05
C ALA A 14 6.35 -0.82 -6.62
N SER A 15 7.03 0.10 -5.92
CA SER A 15 6.46 1.38 -5.46
C SER A 15 6.89 2.57 -6.32
N ASN A 16 7.61 2.34 -7.42
CA ASN A 16 8.01 3.34 -8.41
C ASN A 16 8.27 2.68 -9.77
N LEU A 17 8.23 3.47 -10.85
CA LEU A 17 8.42 2.99 -12.21
C LEU A 17 9.80 2.36 -12.44
N SER A 18 10.86 2.88 -11.82
CA SER A 18 12.20 2.32 -11.98
C SER A 18 12.30 0.89 -11.47
N SER A 19 11.62 0.57 -10.36
CA SER A 19 11.55 -0.80 -9.84
C SER A 19 10.72 -1.69 -10.76
N LEU A 20 9.57 -1.22 -11.24
CA LEU A 20 8.73 -1.97 -12.17
C LEU A 20 9.53 -2.34 -13.42
N VAL A 21 10.10 -1.36 -14.13
CA VAL A 21 10.84 -1.59 -15.38
C VAL A 21 12.07 -2.48 -15.16
N LYS A 22 12.80 -2.30 -14.06
CA LYS A 22 14.01 -3.10 -13.79
C LYS A 22 13.70 -4.56 -13.54
N TYR A 23 12.62 -4.87 -12.80
CA TYR A 23 12.39 -6.22 -12.30
C TYR A 23 11.35 -7.02 -13.10
N ALA A 24 10.58 -6.36 -13.97
CA ALA A 24 9.48 -6.99 -14.68
C ALA A 24 9.90 -8.17 -15.59
N SER A 25 11.13 -8.16 -16.11
CA SER A 25 11.61 -9.21 -17.03
C SER A 25 12.02 -10.51 -16.33
N CYS A 26 12.28 -10.49 -15.02
CA CYS A 26 12.85 -11.64 -14.32
C CYS A 26 12.16 -11.98 -12.98
N ASN A 27 11.08 -11.27 -12.64
CA ASN A 27 10.39 -11.42 -11.35
C ASN A 27 8.88 -11.35 -11.50
N ASN A 28 8.17 -11.85 -10.48
CA ASN A 28 6.74 -11.60 -10.35
C ASN A 28 6.55 -10.21 -9.72
N VAL A 29 6.19 -9.22 -10.54
CA VAL A 29 6.07 -7.83 -10.10
C VAL A 29 4.61 -7.45 -9.89
N ILE A 30 4.34 -6.93 -8.71
CA ILE A 30 3.06 -6.34 -8.31
C ILE A 30 3.28 -4.84 -8.16
N THR A 31 2.42 -4.01 -8.73
CA THR A 31 2.48 -2.56 -8.48
C THR A 31 1.84 -2.23 -7.14
N SER A 32 2.47 -1.36 -6.35
CA SER A 32 1.90 -0.90 -5.09
C SER A 32 0.94 0.28 -5.29
N LEU A 33 0.16 0.59 -4.27
CA LEU A 33 -0.75 1.74 -4.24
C LEU A 33 -0.06 3.08 -4.51
N TYR A 34 1.27 3.19 -4.26
CA TYR A 34 2.05 4.41 -4.49
C TYR A 34 2.30 4.74 -5.98
N LEU A 35 2.02 3.81 -6.89
CA LEU A 35 2.00 4.10 -8.33
C LEU A 35 0.71 4.81 -8.78
N ASN A 36 -0.22 4.99 -7.88
CA ASN A 36 -1.41 5.84 -7.98
C ASN A 36 -2.23 5.59 -9.26
N VAL A 37 -2.62 4.32 -9.49
CA VAL A 37 -3.36 3.92 -10.69
C VAL A 37 -4.82 4.38 -10.60
N THR A 38 -5.19 5.34 -11.44
CA THR A 38 -6.51 6.01 -11.42
C THR A 38 -7.28 5.90 -12.73
N ASN A 39 -6.75 5.22 -13.74
CA ASN A 39 -7.43 5.03 -15.02
C ASN A 39 -7.03 3.74 -15.74
N SER A 40 -7.87 3.30 -16.68
CA SER A 40 -7.69 2.03 -17.38
C SER A 40 -6.52 2.01 -18.37
N TYR A 41 -6.03 3.15 -18.83
CA TYR A 41 -4.84 3.22 -19.69
C TYR A 41 -3.55 2.99 -18.90
N MET A 42 -3.48 3.45 -17.64
CA MET A 42 -2.36 3.09 -16.75
C MET A 42 -2.31 1.58 -16.49
N ILE A 43 -3.46 0.93 -16.38
CA ILE A 43 -3.55 -0.53 -16.26
C ILE A 43 -2.92 -1.18 -17.50
N ASP A 44 -3.30 -0.74 -18.72
CA ASP A 44 -2.73 -1.23 -19.98
C ASP A 44 -1.20 -1.07 -20.00
N GLU A 45 -0.70 0.10 -19.63
CA GLU A 45 0.74 0.38 -19.67
C GLU A 45 1.52 -0.45 -18.63
N PHE A 46 0.98 -0.62 -17.43
CA PHE A 46 1.67 -1.41 -16.41
C PHE A 46 1.69 -2.91 -16.74
N ILE A 47 0.65 -3.43 -17.39
CA ILE A 47 0.68 -4.81 -17.92
C ILE A 47 1.73 -4.93 -19.03
N LYS A 48 1.82 -3.98 -19.97
CA LYS A 48 2.86 -3.95 -21.02
C LYS A 48 4.26 -3.87 -20.44
N LEU A 49 4.43 -3.14 -19.33
CA LEU A 49 5.69 -3.07 -18.60
C LEU A 49 6.02 -4.34 -17.81
N GLY A 50 5.11 -5.33 -17.77
CA GLY A 50 5.33 -6.63 -17.13
C GLY A 50 4.81 -6.76 -15.71
N SER A 51 3.88 -5.90 -15.27
CA SER A 51 3.21 -6.11 -13.98
C SER A 51 2.24 -7.28 -14.03
N ASN A 52 2.32 -8.18 -13.06
CA ASN A 52 1.45 -9.35 -12.93
C ASN A 52 0.15 -9.05 -12.19
N LYS A 53 0.19 -8.08 -11.28
CA LYS A 53 -0.97 -7.60 -10.50
C LYS A 53 -0.83 -6.11 -10.24
N ILE A 54 -1.94 -5.39 -10.34
CA ILE A 54 -1.96 -3.93 -10.22
C ILE A 54 -2.81 -3.52 -9.03
N THR A 55 -2.17 -2.89 -8.03
CA THR A 55 -2.88 -2.26 -6.91
C THR A 55 -3.39 -0.89 -7.35
N LEU A 56 -4.69 -0.69 -7.25
CA LEU A 56 -5.34 0.57 -7.62
C LEU A 56 -5.09 1.64 -6.56
N SER A 57 -5.22 2.92 -6.97
CA SER A 57 -5.16 4.05 -6.04
C SER A 57 -6.29 3.97 -5.01
N ILE A 58 -5.98 4.38 -3.79
CA ILE A 58 -6.97 4.56 -2.71
C ILE A 58 -7.93 5.73 -2.95
N GLU A 59 -7.63 6.60 -3.92
CA GLU A 59 -8.47 7.73 -4.30
C GLU A 59 -9.64 7.32 -5.20
N ASN A 60 -9.62 6.10 -5.77
CA ASN A 60 -10.68 5.61 -6.62
C ASN A 60 -11.93 5.24 -5.81
N THR A 61 -13.06 5.73 -6.24
CA THR A 61 -14.37 5.27 -5.76
C THR A 61 -14.73 3.90 -6.36
N TYR A 62 -15.76 3.24 -5.83
CA TYR A 62 -16.28 2.01 -6.42
C TYR A 62 -16.68 2.18 -7.89
N ASP A 63 -17.33 3.30 -8.21
CA ASP A 63 -17.78 3.59 -9.58
C ASP A 63 -16.60 3.84 -10.53
N ASP A 64 -15.53 4.47 -10.06
CA ASP A 64 -14.29 4.64 -10.83
C ASP A 64 -13.66 3.28 -11.15
N VAL A 65 -13.54 2.39 -10.15
CA VAL A 65 -13.00 1.04 -10.36
C VAL A 65 -13.84 0.26 -11.36
N LYS A 66 -15.17 0.30 -11.24
CA LYS A 66 -16.10 -0.34 -12.16
C LYS A 66 -15.95 0.19 -13.58
N ALA A 67 -15.85 1.51 -13.75
CA ALA A 67 -15.65 2.15 -15.05
C ALA A 67 -14.29 1.78 -15.67
N MET A 68 -13.23 1.74 -14.86
CA MET A 68 -11.90 1.30 -15.31
C MET A 68 -11.90 -0.14 -15.81
N ILE A 69 -12.52 -1.06 -15.06
CA ILE A 69 -12.62 -2.48 -15.47
C ILE A 69 -13.41 -2.61 -16.77
N TYR A 70 -14.55 -1.92 -16.88
CA TYR A 70 -15.37 -1.93 -18.09
C TYR A 70 -14.58 -1.40 -19.31
N SER A 71 -13.94 -0.24 -19.17
CA SER A 71 -13.14 0.37 -20.24
C SER A 71 -11.94 -0.49 -20.63
N PHE A 72 -11.25 -1.10 -19.67
CA PHE A 72 -10.15 -2.02 -19.95
C PHE A 72 -10.65 -3.27 -20.69
N LYS A 73 -11.71 -3.91 -20.19
CA LYS A 73 -12.30 -5.12 -20.78
C LYS A 73 -12.78 -4.88 -22.21
N SER A 74 -13.37 -3.71 -22.51
CA SER A 74 -13.84 -3.38 -23.86
C SER A 74 -12.71 -3.29 -24.89
N ARG A 75 -11.48 -2.94 -24.45
CA ARG A 75 -10.30 -2.87 -25.34
C ARG A 75 -9.53 -4.18 -25.41
N ASN A 76 -9.48 -4.94 -24.32
CA ASN A 76 -8.56 -6.08 -24.18
C ASN A 76 -9.26 -7.45 -24.12
N ASN A 77 -10.61 -7.50 -24.01
CA ASN A 77 -11.43 -8.71 -23.93
C ASN A 77 -11.16 -9.62 -22.71
N PHE A 78 -10.49 -9.12 -21.68
CA PHE A 78 -10.31 -9.82 -20.40
C PHE A 78 -10.39 -8.85 -19.22
N ILE A 79 -10.52 -9.36 -17.99
CA ILE A 79 -10.51 -8.56 -16.77
C ILE A 79 -9.06 -8.54 -16.25
N PRO A 80 -8.49 -7.37 -15.96
CA PRO A 80 -7.12 -7.28 -15.46
C PRO A 80 -7.01 -7.83 -14.03
N ASN A 81 -5.82 -8.31 -13.65
CA ASN A 81 -5.53 -8.76 -12.30
C ASN A 81 -5.31 -7.54 -11.39
N LEU A 82 -6.37 -7.12 -10.71
CA LEU A 82 -6.38 -5.93 -9.85
C LEU A 82 -6.38 -6.28 -8.37
N GLU A 83 -5.76 -5.41 -7.59
CA GLU A 83 -5.80 -5.44 -6.13
C GLU A 83 -6.34 -4.11 -5.60
N ILE A 84 -7.17 -4.18 -4.56
CA ILE A 84 -7.70 -3.02 -3.84
C ILE A 84 -7.21 -3.05 -2.40
N PHE A 85 -6.70 -1.91 -1.93
CA PHE A 85 -6.39 -1.70 -0.52
C PHE A 85 -7.69 -1.45 0.25
N VAL A 86 -8.11 -2.43 1.07
CA VAL A 86 -9.42 -2.40 1.72
C VAL A 86 -9.38 -2.13 3.22
N TYR A 87 -8.21 -2.30 3.86
CA TYR A 87 -8.11 -2.01 5.28
C TYR A 87 -6.70 -1.57 5.67
N GLY A 88 -6.63 -0.54 6.53
CA GLY A 88 -5.42 -0.12 7.21
C GLY A 88 -5.10 1.36 7.07
N ARG A 89 -3.95 1.76 7.63
CA ARG A 89 -3.48 3.15 7.61
C ARG A 89 -2.52 3.38 6.46
N VAL A 90 -2.75 4.48 5.76
CA VAL A 90 -1.87 4.93 4.66
C VAL A 90 -0.70 5.71 5.23
N GLU A 91 0.45 5.60 4.61
CA GLU A 91 1.61 6.42 4.90
C GLU A 91 1.44 7.78 4.25
N LEU A 92 1.29 8.81 5.08
CA LEU A 92 1.16 10.21 4.62
C LEU A 92 2.52 10.85 4.37
N MET A 93 3.55 10.41 5.12
CA MET A 93 4.89 10.97 5.01
C MET A 93 5.96 9.94 5.32
N VAL A 94 7.03 9.96 4.54
CA VAL A 94 8.25 9.18 4.76
C VAL A 94 9.44 10.13 4.85
N MET A 95 10.21 10.04 5.93
CA MET A 95 11.36 10.91 6.16
C MET A 95 12.60 10.10 6.51
N LYS A 96 13.73 10.47 5.93
CA LYS A 96 15.04 9.91 6.33
C LYS A 96 15.57 10.50 7.63
N HIS A 97 15.12 11.71 7.99
CA HIS A 97 15.52 12.35 9.24
C HIS A 97 14.67 11.83 10.39
N CYS A 98 15.34 11.25 11.41
CA CYS A 98 14.63 10.76 12.59
C CYS A 98 14.35 11.90 13.58
N PHE A 99 13.18 12.52 13.44
CA PHE A 99 12.78 13.57 14.37
C PHE A 99 12.50 13.06 15.79
N LEU A 100 12.16 11.79 15.98
CA LEU A 100 12.05 11.20 17.32
C LEU A 100 13.39 11.24 18.05
N ASN A 101 14.51 10.95 17.35
CA ASN A 101 15.83 11.09 17.93
C ASN A 101 16.13 12.54 18.30
N MET A 102 15.72 13.47 17.44
CA MET A 102 15.96 14.91 17.68
C MET A 102 15.18 15.45 18.88
N PHE A 103 13.93 15.00 19.07
CA PHE A 103 13.06 15.54 20.13
C PHE A 103 13.11 14.76 21.44
N ILE A 104 13.33 13.44 21.39
CA ILE A 104 13.22 12.56 22.56
C ILE A 104 14.60 12.14 23.07
N ASN A 105 15.53 11.84 22.18
CA ASN A 105 16.85 11.35 22.53
C ASN A 105 17.92 12.36 22.10
N LYS A 106 18.46 13.09 23.04
CA LYS A 106 19.54 14.07 22.79
C LYS A 106 20.93 13.44 22.75
N ASP A 107 21.03 12.12 22.98
CA ASP A 107 22.30 11.39 23.07
C ASP A 107 22.77 10.90 21.70
N LYS A 108 24.10 10.65 21.60
CA LYS A 108 24.76 10.21 20.36
C LYS A 108 24.36 8.80 19.92
N GLU A 109 23.95 7.94 20.86
CA GLU A 109 23.49 6.58 20.57
C GLU A 109 21.96 6.49 20.61
N CYS A 110 21.34 6.35 19.42
CA CYS A 110 19.89 6.25 19.30
C CYS A 110 19.41 4.81 19.51
N SER A 111 18.54 4.59 20.52
CA SER A 111 17.88 3.33 20.81
C SER A 111 16.37 3.34 20.57
N ILE A 112 15.82 4.41 20.02
CA ILE A 112 14.37 4.63 19.90
C ILE A 112 13.68 3.51 19.11
N CYS A 113 14.28 3.06 17.99
CA CYS A 113 13.74 1.97 17.18
C CYS A 113 13.77 0.59 17.87
N LYS A 114 14.55 0.44 18.95
CA LYS A 114 14.65 -0.80 19.73
C LYS A 114 13.61 -0.86 20.85
N ASN A 115 13.03 0.29 21.22
CA ASN A 115 12.00 0.37 22.23
C ASN A 115 10.64 0.11 21.57
N ASN A 116 9.91 -0.88 22.06
CA ASN A 116 8.54 -1.20 21.59
C ASN A 116 7.51 -0.12 22.01
N LYS A 117 7.91 1.16 22.01
CA LYS A 117 7.02 2.27 22.34
C LYS A 117 6.38 2.82 21.09
N GLN A 118 5.04 2.98 21.14
CA GLN A 118 4.31 3.63 20.09
C GLN A 118 4.35 5.15 20.29
N TYR A 119 4.71 5.86 19.22
CA TYR A 119 4.76 7.32 19.18
C TYR A 119 3.68 7.86 18.25
N TYR A 120 3.22 9.08 18.56
CA TYR A 120 2.19 9.77 17.78
C TYR A 120 2.57 11.22 17.56
N LEU A 121 2.32 11.72 16.36
CA LEU A 121 2.27 13.15 16.10
C LEU A 121 0.85 13.65 16.41
N LYS A 122 0.72 14.67 17.24
CA LYS A 122 -0.56 15.32 17.53
C LYS A 122 -0.67 16.61 16.74
N ASP A 123 -1.73 16.75 15.94
CA ASP A 123 -2.00 17.98 15.22
C ASP A 123 -2.72 19.04 16.08
N ARG A 124 -3.03 20.20 15.48
CA ARG A 124 -3.74 21.30 16.15
C ARG A 124 -5.19 20.95 16.54
N ASN A 125 -5.78 19.97 15.88
CA ASN A 125 -7.13 19.47 16.12
C ASN A 125 -7.14 18.27 17.07
N ALA A 126 -6.05 18.02 17.78
CA ALA A 126 -5.85 16.90 18.69
C ALA A 126 -5.90 15.50 18.03
N LYS A 127 -5.86 15.39 16.69
CA LYS A 127 -5.75 14.11 15.98
C LYS A 127 -4.37 13.50 16.19
N LEU A 128 -4.34 12.17 16.37
CA LEU A 128 -3.13 11.42 16.64
C LEU A 128 -2.73 10.61 15.40
N PHE A 129 -1.58 10.96 14.82
CA PHE A 129 -1.01 10.28 13.66
C PHE A 129 0.09 9.33 14.15
N PRO A 130 -0.07 8.01 14.00
CA PRO A 130 0.94 7.06 14.43
C PRO A 130 2.26 7.26 13.69
N ILE A 131 3.38 7.08 14.41
CA ILE A 131 4.72 7.15 13.86
C ILE A 131 5.35 5.76 13.93
N ILE A 132 5.77 5.23 12.79
CA ILE A 132 6.62 4.04 12.70
C ILE A 132 8.04 4.49 12.43
N THR A 133 8.98 3.96 13.19
CA THR A 133 10.40 4.22 12.98
C THR A 133 11.12 2.92 12.63
N LYS A 134 11.70 2.86 11.44
CA LYS A 134 12.44 1.69 10.96
C LYS A 134 13.70 2.13 10.22
N ASN A 135 14.86 1.60 10.61
CA ASN A 135 16.14 1.89 9.96
C ASN A 135 16.42 3.40 9.81
N CYS A 136 16.20 4.14 10.89
CA CYS A 136 16.32 5.62 10.94
C CYS A 136 15.41 6.39 10.00
N ASN A 137 14.45 5.73 9.34
CA ASN A 137 13.37 6.40 8.62
C ASN A 137 12.14 6.50 9.54
N ASN A 138 11.40 7.59 9.41
CA ASN A 138 10.11 7.78 10.07
C ASN A 138 9.00 7.74 9.03
N TYR A 139 7.95 7.01 9.36
CA TYR A 139 6.73 6.91 8.57
C TYR A 139 5.60 7.47 9.44
N ILE A 140 4.94 8.51 8.97
CA ILE A 140 3.73 9.06 9.61
C ILE A 140 2.54 8.42 8.91
N LEU A 141 1.73 7.69 9.68
CA LEU A 141 0.51 7.07 9.18
C LEU A 141 -0.69 8.01 9.38
N ASP A 142 -1.72 7.81 8.55
CA ASP A 142 -3.00 8.52 8.74
C ASP A 142 -3.58 8.23 10.14
N CYS A 143 -4.23 9.23 10.71
CA CYS A 143 -4.95 9.09 11.98
C CYS A 143 -6.17 8.16 11.87
N ASN A 144 -6.71 7.96 10.67
CA ASN A 144 -7.84 7.08 10.39
C ASN A 144 -7.39 5.84 9.60
N ASN A 145 -8.09 4.71 9.82
CA ASN A 145 -8.01 3.57 8.93
C ASN A 145 -8.90 3.80 7.71
N ILE A 146 -8.42 3.42 6.53
CA ILE A 146 -9.31 3.05 5.43
C ILE A 146 -10.00 1.78 5.87
N ASN A 147 -11.31 1.69 5.67
CA ASN A 147 -12.08 0.48 5.93
C ASN A 147 -13.16 0.32 4.85
N LEU A 148 -12.90 -0.56 3.90
CA LEU A 148 -13.77 -0.93 2.78
C LEU A 148 -14.16 -2.40 2.84
N LEU A 149 -14.07 -3.04 4.01
CA LEU A 149 -14.35 -4.47 4.18
C LEU A 149 -15.79 -4.82 3.81
N ASP A 150 -16.74 -3.93 4.09
CA ASP A 150 -18.15 -4.07 3.69
C ASP A 150 -18.36 -4.05 2.16
N LYS A 151 -17.43 -3.49 1.39
CA LYS A 151 -17.47 -3.38 -0.06
C LYS A 151 -16.81 -4.56 -0.80
N VAL A 152 -16.12 -5.45 -0.12
CA VAL A 152 -15.42 -6.59 -0.73
C VAL A 152 -16.34 -7.41 -1.63
N LYS A 153 -17.58 -7.70 -1.17
CA LYS A 153 -18.57 -8.44 -1.97
C LYS A 153 -18.97 -7.71 -3.26
N ASP A 154 -19.04 -6.39 -3.23
CA ASP A 154 -19.39 -5.60 -4.41
C ASP A 154 -18.22 -5.55 -5.40
N TYR A 155 -16.98 -5.41 -4.92
CA TYR A 155 -15.80 -5.51 -5.74
C TYR A 155 -15.65 -6.89 -6.40
N ASN A 156 -15.99 -7.98 -5.70
CA ASN A 156 -16.02 -9.32 -6.28
C ASN A 156 -16.97 -9.43 -7.48
N LYS A 157 -18.15 -8.80 -7.41
CA LYS A 157 -19.14 -8.80 -8.51
C LYS A 157 -18.63 -8.15 -9.81
N ILE A 158 -17.69 -7.21 -9.70
CA ILE A 158 -17.08 -6.55 -10.87
C ILE A 158 -15.75 -7.19 -11.29
N GLY A 159 -15.34 -8.29 -10.65
CA GLY A 159 -14.19 -9.10 -11.04
C GLY A 159 -12.89 -8.82 -10.32
N VAL A 160 -12.90 -8.03 -9.24
CA VAL A 160 -11.75 -7.89 -8.35
C VAL A 160 -11.70 -9.07 -7.39
N THR A 161 -10.54 -9.72 -7.29
CA THR A 161 -10.34 -10.91 -6.45
C THR A 161 -9.17 -10.79 -5.48
N ASN A 162 -8.41 -9.70 -5.55
CA ASN A 162 -7.28 -9.50 -4.67
C ASN A 162 -7.50 -8.25 -3.81
N TYR A 163 -7.17 -8.39 -2.53
CA TYR A 163 -7.34 -7.35 -1.53
C TYR A 163 -6.09 -7.24 -0.68
N SER A 164 -5.65 -6.03 -0.39
CA SER A 164 -4.56 -5.79 0.54
C SER A 164 -5.08 -5.20 1.84
N VAL A 165 -4.53 -5.74 2.94
CA VAL A 165 -4.80 -5.34 4.31
C VAL A 165 -3.48 -4.97 4.97
N LYS A 166 -3.42 -3.82 5.64
CA LYS A 166 -2.24 -3.38 6.38
C LYS A 166 -2.60 -3.24 7.85
N LEU A 167 -2.21 -4.23 8.64
CA LEU A 167 -2.39 -4.23 10.08
C LEU A 167 -1.32 -3.35 10.76
N PHE A 168 -1.67 -2.71 11.85
CA PHE A 168 -0.76 -1.83 12.59
C PHE A 168 -0.71 -2.20 14.09
N ASN A 169 -1.82 -2.11 14.79
CA ASN A 169 -1.94 -2.38 16.23
C ASN A 169 -3.29 -3.00 16.60
N GLU A 170 -3.92 -3.67 15.64
CA GLU A 170 -5.18 -4.37 15.85
C GLU A 170 -5.00 -5.54 16.82
N SER A 171 -5.99 -5.77 17.67
CA SER A 171 -6.06 -6.96 18.53
C SER A 171 -6.29 -8.24 17.72
N ILE A 172 -6.05 -9.40 18.32
CA ILE A 172 -6.29 -10.69 17.67
C ILE A 172 -7.77 -10.81 17.23
N GLU A 173 -8.70 -10.38 18.09
CA GLU A 173 -10.13 -10.42 17.78
C GLU A 173 -10.51 -9.48 16.59
N GLU A 174 -9.83 -8.33 16.46
CA GLU A 174 -9.99 -7.44 15.32
C GLU A 174 -9.44 -8.06 14.05
N ILE A 175 -8.27 -8.69 14.12
CA ILE A 175 -7.65 -9.39 13.00
C ILE A 175 -8.56 -10.53 12.52
N ASP A 176 -9.09 -11.34 13.42
CA ASP A 176 -10.01 -12.43 13.08
C ASP A 176 -11.28 -11.92 12.39
N LYS A 177 -11.83 -10.79 12.85
CA LYS A 177 -12.98 -10.14 12.19
C LYS A 177 -12.62 -9.64 10.78
N ILE A 178 -11.44 -9.06 10.59
CA ILE A 178 -10.98 -8.61 9.28
C ILE A 178 -10.82 -9.80 8.33
N LEU A 179 -10.17 -10.89 8.78
CA LEU A 179 -9.92 -12.07 7.97
C LEU A 179 -11.18 -12.83 7.63
N SER A 180 -12.17 -12.89 8.54
CA SER A 180 -13.45 -13.57 8.30
C SER A 180 -14.22 -13.01 7.10
N VAL A 181 -13.99 -11.75 6.69
CA VAL A 181 -14.59 -11.15 5.49
C VAL A 181 -14.16 -11.87 4.21
N PHE A 182 -12.96 -12.46 4.21
CA PHE A 182 -12.37 -13.15 3.07
C PHE A 182 -12.59 -14.68 3.09
N ASN A 183 -13.33 -15.19 4.08
CA ASN A 183 -13.55 -16.63 4.31
C ASN A 183 -12.24 -17.41 4.51
N ILE A 184 -11.28 -16.81 5.21
CA ILE A 184 -9.99 -17.39 5.60
C ILE A 184 -10.04 -17.75 7.09
#